data_806fd868b5975d9a10c5f9317a7debfa
#
_entry.id   806fd868b5975d9a10c5f9317a7debfa
#
_cell.length_a   1.000
_cell.length_b   1.000
_cell.length_c   1.000
_cell.angle_alpha   90.00
_cell.angle_beta   90.00
_cell.angle_gamma   90.00
#
_symmetry.space_group_name_H-M   'P 1'
#
loop_
_entity.id
_entity.type
_entity.pdbx_description
1 polymer ?
#
loop_
_entity_poly.entity_id
_entity_poly.type
_entity_poly.pdbx_seq_one_letter_code
_entity_poly.pdbx_strand_id
1 'polypeptide(L)'
;MKQLILVTVIFISFSSLAQDCTKELLQQKPGAWKAGPQGSIHDVSAADLVKEKAVINAIHKMVSTGYAPKGCQVSYSTVYGKNPAAGKNWIADPYYYAMYILRYLCDKNSTDKSKYYVDVSTPTTVNITANVIFSLNNLYASGIPDDDLRGYLKLKQQPKKKDGAWFMGEEVVGDYGMVSEIKEYRWLITYEDKLPFSFITRKEYLIIQKRRLEQTIREEGASDFYNKFMSNINGELKRAEADLMKPAICPWNDEQRFTGFVEEGTPGSFYAVKPNLDYYNKQLPRSCPQFFTVVYKVSKGDPVFEENMAAVKKAVDFAALKNMLGK
;
A
#
# COMPACT_ATOMS: atom_id res chain seq x y z
N MET A 1 10.71 43.21 69.41
CA MET A 1 11.52 43.31 68.14
C MET A 1 10.97 42.34 67.13
N LYS A 2 10.28 42.86 66.11
CA LYS A 2 9.76 42.05 64.98
C LYS A 2 10.77 42.17 63.85
N GLN A 3 11.39 41.06 63.46
CA GLN A 3 12.27 40.99 62.28
C GLN A 3 11.42 40.87 61.05
N LEU A 4 11.54 41.86 60.18
CA LEU A 4 10.93 41.89 58.84
C LEU A 4 11.87 41.15 57.91
N ILE A 5 11.46 39.93 57.44
CA ILE A 5 12.23 39.21 56.45
C ILE A 5 11.78 39.73 55.06
N LEU A 6 12.70 40.45 54.41
CA LEU A 6 12.53 40.97 53.04
C LEU A 6 12.85 39.82 52.06
N VAL A 7 11.82 39.21 51.44
CA VAL A 7 11.99 38.22 50.37
C VAL A 7 12.17 38.96 49.06
N THR A 8 13.39 39.03 48.57
CA THR A 8 13.70 39.59 47.25
C THR A 8 13.42 38.53 46.20
N VAL A 9 12.29 38.67 45.49
CA VAL A 9 11.97 37.81 44.34
C VAL A 9 12.77 38.33 43.13
N ILE A 10 13.81 37.59 42.77
CA ILE A 10 14.60 37.87 41.55
C ILE A 10 13.77 37.34 40.37
N PHE A 11 13.11 38.23 39.63
CA PHE A 11 12.56 37.94 38.33
C PHE A 11 13.72 37.79 37.30
N ILE A 12 14.13 36.55 37.06
CA ILE A 12 15.01 36.27 35.91
C ILE A 12 14.12 36.34 34.67
N SER A 13 14.12 37.48 34.00
CA SER A 13 13.55 37.65 32.69
C SER A 13 14.39 36.84 31.72
N PHE A 14 13.98 35.62 31.42
CA PHE A 14 14.48 34.90 30.25
C PHE A 14 13.96 35.63 29.01
N SER A 15 14.74 36.57 28.49
CA SER A 15 14.60 36.97 27.10
C SER A 15 14.93 35.76 26.26
N SER A 16 13.91 35.04 25.84
CA SER A 16 14.06 34.02 24.78
C SER A 16 14.48 34.75 23.52
N LEU A 17 15.78 34.88 23.30
CA LEU A 17 16.29 35.20 21.96
C LEU A 17 15.67 34.15 21.03
N ALA A 18 14.87 34.60 20.06
CA ALA A 18 14.29 33.72 19.07
C ALA A 18 15.45 32.99 18.38
N GLN A 19 15.58 31.71 18.65
CA GLN A 19 16.65 30.89 18.10
C GLN A 19 16.41 30.72 16.60
N ASP A 20 17.45 30.95 15.79
CA ASP A 20 17.37 30.72 14.35
C ASP A 20 16.90 29.28 14.04
N CYS A 21 16.05 29.16 13.05
CA CYS A 21 15.58 27.86 12.59
C CYS A 21 16.75 27.08 12.01
N THR A 22 17.02 25.90 12.54
CA THR A 22 17.99 24.95 11.98
C THR A 22 17.32 23.59 11.73
N LYS A 23 17.93 22.78 10.88
CA LYS A 23 17.45 21.44 10.59
C LYS A 23 17.41 20.58 11.85
N GLU A 24 18.41 20.67 12.68
CA GLU A 24 18.57 19.91 13.94
C GLU A 24 17.48 20.27 14.93
N LEU A 25 17.16 21.56 15.09
CA LEU A 25 16.07 22.02 15.93
C LEU A 25 14.72 21.50 15.45
N LEU A 26 14.48 21.58 14.13
CA LEU A 26 13.23 21.09 13.55
C LEU A 26 13.08 19.59 13.69
N GLN A 27 14.15 18.80 13.56
CA GLN A 27 14.14 17.35 13.77
C GLN A 27 13.71 16.96 15.18
N GLN A 28 14.05 17.79 16.18
CA GLN A 28 13.68 17.54 17.59
C GLN A 28 12.31 18.10 17.97
N LYS A 29 11.72 18.95 17.11
CA LYS A 29 10.44 19.58 17.40
C LYS A 29 9.31 18.57 17.52
N PRO A 30 8.48 18.63 18.59
CA PRO A 30 7.28 17.83 18.68
C PRO A 30 6.42 18.04 17.43
N GLY A 31 5.98 16.94 16.82
CA GLY A 31 5.11 16.96 15.65
C GLY A 31 3.64 17.10 16.04
N ALA A 32 2.80 17.24 15.03
CA ALA A 32 1.37 17.37 15.20
C ALA A 32 0.60 16.44 14.25
N TRP A 33 -0.53 15.94 14.73
CA TRP A 33 -1.53 15.28 13.89
C TRP A 33 -2.49 16.30 13.31
N LYS A 34 -2.79 16.18 12.01
CA LYS A 34 -3.77 17.01 11.32
C LYS A 34 -4.64 16.13 10.43
N ALA A 35 -5.94 16.20 10.61
CA ALA A 35 -6.85 15.58 9.65
C ALA A 35 -6.66 16.23 8.28
N GLY A 36 -6.42 15.42 7.29
CA GLY A 36 -6.46 15.84 5.89
C GLY A 36 -7.90 15.96 5.41
N PRO A 37 -8.11 16.34 4.15
CA PRO A 37 -9.46 16.30 3.58
C PRO A 37 -10.00 14.89 3.66
N GLN A 38 -11.26 14.75 4.04
CA GLN A 38 -11.96 13.48 3.89
C GLN A 38 -11.92 13.14 2.40
N GLY A 39 -11.44 11.95 2.10
CA GLY A 39 -11.44 11.44 0.73
C GLY A 39 -12.85 11.16 0.21
N SER A 40 -12.92 10.71 -1.02
CA SER A 40 -14.17 10.43 -1.69
C SER A 40 -14.99 9.36 -0.96
N ILE A 41 -16.31 9.56 -0.90
CA ILE A 41 -17.28 8.52 -0.57
C ILE A 41 -17.85 8.06 -1.91
N HIS A 42 -17.70 6.78 -2.19
CA HIS A 42 -18.21 6.18 -3.42
C HIS A 42 -19.42 5.31 -3.08
N ASP A 43 -20.05 4.75 -4.07
CA ASP A 43 -21.22 3.87 -4.03
C ASP A 43 -21.25 2.88 -2.84
N VAL A 44 -21.69 3.37 -1.67
CA VAL A 44 -21.78 2.67 -0.40
C VAL A 44 -23.09 3.01 0.30
N SER A 45 -23.75 2.01 0.90
CA SER A 45 -24.95 2.26 1.69
C SER A 45 -24.63 3.05 2.97
N ALA A 46 -25.59 3.81 3.49
CA ALA A 46 -25.41 4.55 4.75
C ALA A 46 -25.03 3.63 5.92
N ALA A 47 -25.57 2.42 5.97
CA ALA A 47 -25.28 1.43 7.00
C ALA A 47 -23.86 0.89 6.87
N ASP A 48 -23.39 0.59 5.65
CA ASP A 48 -22.03 0.12 5.40
C ASP A 48 -21.01 1.23 5.65
N LEU A 49 -21.30 2.46 5.25
CA LEU A 49 -20.43 3.61 5.52
C LEU A 49 -20.17 3.81 7.02
N VAL A 50 -21.17 3.59 7.87
CA VAL A 50 -20.99 3.65 9.34
C VAL A 50 -19.98 2.60 9.81
N LYS A 51 -20.06 1.38 9.28
CA LYS A 51 -19.13 0.29 9.62
C LYS A 51 -17.72 0.57 9.11
N GLU A 52 -17.57 0.98 7.85
CA GLU A 52 -16.27 1.35 7.28
C GLU A 52 -15.60 2.47 8.08
N LYS A 53 -16.38 3.51 8.47
CA LYS A 53 -15.90 4.58 9.35
C LYS A 53 -15.46 4.06 10.72
N ALA A 54 -16.17 3.09 11.30
CA ALA A 54 -15.79 2.50 12.58
C ALA A 54 -14.42 1.77 12.48
N VAL A 55 -14.20 0.99 11.42
CA VAL A 55 -12.92 0.32 11.16
C VAL A 55 -11.79 1.34 10.96
N ILE A 56 -12.00 2.35 10.12
CA ILE A 56 -11.00 3.40 9.87
C ILE A 56 -10.67 4.19 11.15
N ASN A 57 -11.67 4.52 11.96
CA ASN A 57 -11.46 5.20 13.24
C ASN A 57 -10.66 4.33 14.22
N ALA A 58 -10.91 3.01 14.24
CA ALA A 58 -10.11 2.09 15.06
C ALA A 58 -8.65 2.04 14.59
N ILE A 59 -8.40 2.00 13.27
CA ILE A 59 -7.06 2.08 12.69
C ILE A 59 -6.39 3.41 13.06
N HIS A 60 -7.06 4.54 12.87
CA HIS A 60 -6.53 5.85 13.24
C HIS A 60 -6.19 5.93 14.73
N LYS A 61 -7.09 5.48 15.59
CA LYS A 61 -6.85 5.46 17.06
C LYS A 61 -5.64 4.60 17.43
N MET A 62 -5.52 3.40 16.83
CA MET A 62 -4.38 2.51 17.04
C MET A 62 -3.06 3.22 16.72
N VAL A 63 -2.96 3.80 15.52
CA VAL A 63 -1.73 4.44 15.06
C VAL A 63 -1.45 5.73 15.84
N SER A 64 -2.46 6.61 16.03
CA SER A 64 -2.27 7.90 16.69
C SER A 64 -1.99 7.80 18.20
N THR A 65 -2.43 6.71 18.84
CA THR A 65 -2.09 6.44 20.25
C THR A 65 -0.69 5.86 20.38
N GLY A 66 -0.26 5.03 19.44
CA GLY A 66 1.05 4.35 19.48
C GLY A 66 2.21 5.15 18.89
N TYR A 67 1.93 6.31 18.26
CA TYR A 67 2.94 7.09 17.56
C TYR A 67 2.83 8.59 17.85
N ALA A 68 3.88 9.15 18.43
CA ALA A 68 4.07 10.59 18.62
C ALA A 68 5.01 11.12 17.54
N PRO A 69 4.52 11.97 16.60
CA PRO A 69 5.35 12.51 15.51
C PRO A 69 6.45 13.43 16.06
N LYS A 70 7.60 13.46 15.37
CA LYS A 70 8.73 14.32 15.70
C LYS A 70 9.36 14.89 14.43
N GLY A 71 9.60 16.19 14.41
CA GLY A 71 10.16 16.88 13.24
C GLY A 71 9.21 17.01 12.04
N CYS A 72 7.93 16.68 12.22
CA CYS A 72 6.97 16.63 11.11
C CYS A 72 5.53 16.91 11.59
N GLN A 73 4.70 17.26 10.63
CA GLN A 73 3.25 17.16 10.75
C GLN A 73 2.81 15.83 10.11
N VAL A 74 1.95 15.08 10.78
CA VAL A 74 1.31 13.92 10.19
C VAL A 74 -0.08 14.31 9.72
N SER A 75 -0.32 14.18 8.42
CA SER A 75 -1.65 14.34 7.84
C SER A 75 -2.22 12.97 7.50
N TYR A 76 -3.54 12.82 7.59
CA TYR A 76 -4.19 11.59 7.16
C TYR A 76 -5.47 11.87 6.37
N SER A 77 -5.78 10.98 5.44
CA SER A 77 -7.01 10.99 4.66
C SER A 77 -7.66 9.61 4.64
N THR A 78 -8.93 9.57 4.29
CA THR A 78 -9.74 8.35 4.28
C THR A 78 -10.58 8.28 3.02
N VAL A 79 -10.77 7.10 2.47
CA VAL A 79 -11.70 6.86 1.34
C VAL A 79 -12.60 5.70 1.71
N TYR A 80 -13.87 5.80 1.34
CA TYR A 80 -14.91 4.86 1.67
C TYR A 80 -15.66 4.39 0.43
N GLY A 81 -16.12 3.15 0.48
CA GLY A 81 -16.98 2.58 -0.52
C GLY A 81 -16.29 2.18 -1.81
N LYS A 82 -17.09 1.70 -2.73
CA LYS A 82 -16.66 1.15 -4.00
C LYS A 82 -16.35 2.24 -5.02
N ASN A 83 -15.15 2.24 -5.57
CA ASN A 83 -14.84 3.09 -6.72
C ASN A 83 -15.60 2.59 -7.96
N PRO A 84 -16.47 3.42 -8.58
CA PRO A 84 -17.23 3.03 -9.77
C PRO A 84 -16.37 2.57 -10.96
N ALA A 85 -15.17 3.13 -11.09
CA ALA A 85 -14.24 2.80 -12.16
C ALA A 85 -13.64 1.38 -12.04
N ALA A 86 -13.77 0.74 -10.90
CA ALA A 86 -13.10 -0.53 -10.62
C ALA A 86 -13.96 -1.79 -10.88
N GLY A 87 -15.03 -1.69 -11.64
CA GLY A 87 -15.85 -2.84 -12.02
C GLY A 87 -17.14 -3.01 -11.21
N LYS A 88 -18.00 -3.94 -11.63
CA LYS A 88 -19.37 -4.06 -11.09
C LYS A 88 -19.52 -5.08 -9.96
N ASN A 89 -18.66 -6.06 -9.86
CA ASN A 89 -18.86 -7.22 -8.97
C ASN A 89 -17.81 -7.28 -7.88
N TRP A 90 -18.10 -6.63 -6.74
CA TRP A 90 -17.27 -6.65 -5.57
C TRP A 90 -17.87 -7.56 -4.50
N ILE A 91 -17.09 -8.47 -3.95
CA ILE A 91 -17.51 -9.29 -2.82
C ILE A 91 -17.45 -8.48 -1.53
N ALA A 92 -16.44 -7.62 -1.41
CA ALA A 92 -16.26 -6.73 -0.27
C ALA A 92 -15.80 -5.35 -0.76
N ASP A 93 -16.26 -4.30 -0.11
CA ASP A 93 -15.97 -2.94 -0.53
C ASP A 93 -14.54 -2.52 -0.16
N PRO A 94 -13.82 -1.83 -1.06
CA PRO A 94 -12.52 -1.27 -0.77
C PRO A 94 -12.69 0.04 0.00
N TYR A 95 -11.93 0.20 1.06
CA TYR A 95 -11.79 1.48 1.75
C TYR A 95 -10.42 1.55 2.41
N TYR A 96 -9.92 2.77 2.66
CA TYR A 96 -8.57 2.90 3.16
C TYR A 96 -8.34 4.11 4.06
N TYR A 97 -7.30 3.97 4.87
CA TYR A 97 -6.67 4.99 5.66
C TYR A 97 -5.28 5.27 5.07
N ALA A 98 -5.03 6.52 4.68
CA ALA A 98 -3.74 6.98 4.18
C ALA A 98 -3.15 8.01 5.13
N MET A 99 -1.88 7.87 5.45
CA MET A 99 -1.12 8.76 6.33
C MET A 99 0.10 9.29 5.60
N TYR A 100 0.39 10.58 5.79
CA TYR A 100 1.47 11.32 5.15
C TYR A 100 2.36 11.94 6.23
N ILE A 101 3.66 11.70 6.18
CA ILE A 101 4.65 12.30 7.08
C ILE A 101 5.24 13.51 6.37
N LEU A 102 4.87 14.71 6.82
CA LEU A 102 5.20 15.99 6.22
C LEU A 102 6.24 16.70 7.09
N ARG A 103 7.51 16.68 6.68
CA ARG A 103 8.59 17.27 7.49
C ARG A 103 8.47 18.77 7.64
N TYR A 104 9.04 19.32 8.69
CA TYR A 104 9.23 20.75 8.87
C TYR A 104 10.50 21.20 8.14
N LEU A 105 10.43 22.35 7.46
CA LEU A 105 11.56 23.01 6.81
C LEU A 105 11.65 24.46 7.24
N CYS A 106 12.87 24.98 7.43
CA CYS A 106 13.08 26.39 7.70
C CYS A 106 12.69 27.25 6.48
N ASP A 107 11.97 28.33 6.74
CA ASP A 107 11.59 29.29 5.70
C ASP A 107 12.76 30.23 5.38
N LYS A 108 13.56 29.87 4.38
CA LYS A 108 14.73 30.62 3.95
C LYS A 108 14.39 32.02 3.37
N ASN A 109 13.14 32.22 2.95
CA ASN A 109 12.67 33.47 2.34
C ASN A 109 12.09 34.44 3.38
N SER A 110 11.87 33.98 4.62
CA SER A 110 11.35 34.83 5.69
C SER A 110 12.44 35.77 6.25
N THR A 111 12.06 37.01 6.57
CA THR A 111 12.89 37.92 7.36
C THR A 111 13.02 37.44 8.82
N ASP A 112 12.01 36.74 9.33
CA ASP A 112 12.05 36.06 10.61
C ASP A 112 12.81 34.74 10.46
N LYS A 113 14.03 34.68 10.96
CA LYS A 113 14.91 33.51 10.88
C LYS A 113 14.46 32.31 11.73
N SER A 114 13.51 32.50 12.65
CA SER A 114 12.92 31.40 13.43
C SER A 114 11.79 30.66 12.69
N LYS A 115 11.32 31.20 11.57
CA LYS A 115 10.16 30.71 10.84
C LYS A 115 10.43 29.40 10.10
N TYR A 116 9.46 28.52 10.16
CA TYR A 116 9.45 27.25 9.44
C TYR A 116 8.08 27.00 8.79
N TYR A 117 8.01 26.07 7.87
CA TYR A 117 6.77 25.60 7.22
C TYR A 117 6.71 24.08 7.12
N VAL A 118 5.55 23.55 6.77
CA VAL A 118 5.32 22.14 6.51
C VAL A 118 5.58 21.87 5.03
N ASP A 119 6.52 20.97 4.74
CA ASP A 119 6.75 20.50 3.36
C ASP A 119 5.62 19.54 2.97
N VAL A 120 4.74 19.99 2.10
CA VAL A 120 3.59 19.19 1.64
C VAL A 120 3.96 18.14 0.58
N SER A 121 5.18 18.24 0.04
CA SER A 121 5.71 17.27 -0.94
C SER A 121 6.43 16.15 -0.22
N THR A 122 5.69 15.12 0.19
CA THR A 122 6.31 13.98 0.87
C THR A 122 6.17 12.69 0.07
N PRO A 123 7.28 11.94 -0.11
CA PRO A 123 7.23 10.58 -0.61
C PRO A 123 6.99 9.54 0.50
N THR A 124 6.91 9.98 1.77
CA THR A 124 6.83 9.08 2.93
C THR A 124 5.38 8.94 3.39
N THR A 125 4.82 7.76 3.17
CA THR A 125 3.39 7.49 3.40
C THR A 125 3.17 6.12 4.02
N VAL A 126 2.01 5.96 4.68
CA VAL A 126 1.51 4.65 5.10
C VAL A 126 0.07 4.51 4.61
N ASN A 127 -0.22 3.40 3.95
CA ASN A 127 -1.57 3.07 3.52
C ASN A 127 -2.00 1.76 4.18
N ILE A 128 -3.16 1.78 4.82
CA ILE A 128 -3.83 0.59 5.35
C ILE A 128 -5.17 0.49 4.62
N THR A 129 -5.31 -0.55 3.82
CA THR A 129 -6.45 -0.70 2.91
C THR A 129 -7.17 -2.00 3.18
N ALA A 130 -8.47 -1.94 3.35
CA ALA A 130 -9.34 -3.12 3.45
C ALA A 130 -9.73 -3.61 2.06
N ASN A 131 -9.74 -4.92 1.86
CA ASN A 131 -10.28 -5.62 0.69
C ASN A 131 -9.64 -5.28 -0.66
N VAL A 132 -8.41 -4.80 -0.66
CA VAL A 132 -7.66 -4.47 -1.89
C VAL A 132 -6.40 -5.29 -1.98
N ILE A 133 -6.25 -6.06 -3.06
CA ILE A 133 -5.02 -6.75 -3.39
C ILE A 133 -4.17 -5.83 -4.25
N PHE A 134 -2.92 -5.58 -3.86
CA PHE A 134 -1.99 -4.84 -4.69
C PHE A 134 -1.52 -5.69 -5.86
N SER A 135 -1.69 -5.15 -7.07
CA SER A 135 -0.84 -5.53 -8.17
C SER A 135 0.39 -4.62 -8.21
N LEU A 136 1.48 -5.13 -8.75
CA LEU A 136 2.72 -4.37 -8.96
C LEU A 136 2.56 -3.23 -9.98
N ASN A 137 1.44 -3.16 -10.69
CA ASN A 137 1.11 -2.14 -11.69
C ASN A 137 0.18 -1.05 -11.14
N ASN A 138 0.04 -0.89 -9.82
CA ASN A 138 -0.94 0.00 -9.20
C ASN A 138 -2.41 -0.28 -9.61
N LEU A 139 -2.67 -1.41 -10.25
CA LEU A 139 -4.02 -1.86 -10.54
C LEU A 139 -4.57 -2.53 -9.29
N TYR A 140 -5.53 -1.89 -8.69
CA TYR A 140 -6.27 -2.42 -7.57
C TYR A 140 -7.31 -3.40 -8.10
N ALA A 141 -7.11 -4.68 -7.83
CA ALA A 141 -8.14 -5.68 -8.05
C ALA A 141 -8.75 -6.06 -6.71
N SER A 142 -9.75 -5.33 -6.30
CA SER A 142 -10.61 -5.72 -5.18
C SER A 142 -11.94 -6.26 -5.68
N GLY A 143 -12.29 -5.98 -6.93
CA GLY A 143 -13.40 -6.64 -7.60
C GLY A 143 -12.93 -7.95 -8.20
N ILE A 144 -13.70 -8.98 -8.01
CA ILE A 144 -13.55 -10.19 -8.76
C ILE A 144 -14.51 -10.06 -9.92
N PRO A 145 -14.01 -9.92 -11.14
CA PRO A 145 -14.85 -10.11 -12.32
C PRO A 145 -15.35 -11.55 -12.26
N ASP A 146 -16.66 -11.74 -12.19
CA ASP A 146 -17.28 -13.06 -12.05
C ASP A 146 -16.84 -14.06 -13.11
N ASP A 147 -16.36 -13.61 -14.26
CA ASP A 147 -16.06 -14.47 -15.40
C ASP A 147 -14.84 -14.10 -16.24
N ASP A 148 -14.01 -13.14 -15.81
CA ASP A 148 -12.94 -12.69 -16.69
C ASP A 148 -11.64 -13.47 -16.47
N LEU A 149 -11.57 -14.66 -17.07
CA LEU A 149 -10.30 -15.40 -17.28
C LEU A 149 -9.28 -14.60 -18.11
N ARG A 150 -9.57 -13.36 -18.48
CA ARG A 150 -8.71 -12.50 -19.29
C ARG A 150 -7.68 -11.74 -18.45
N GLY A 151 -7.81 -11.73 -17.12
CA GLY A 151 -6.93 -10.99 -16.24
C GLY A 151 -6.16 -11.86 -15.26
N TYR A 152 -4.95 -11.43 -14.94
CA TYR A 152 -4.17 -11.91 -13.82
C TYR A 152 -3.43 -10.73 -13.18
N LEU A 153 -3.08 -10.90 -11.91
CA LEU A 153 -2.24 -9.97 -11.19
C LEU A 153 -0.80 -10.46 -11.27
N LYS A 154 0.14 -9.53 -11.21
CA LYS A 154 1.57 -9.83 -11.20
C LYS A 154 2.11 -9.70 -9.79
N LEU A 155 2.80 -10.72 -9.32
CA LEU A 155 3.44 -10.76 -8.01
C LEU A 155 4.94 -10.99 -8.20
N LYS A 156 5.79 -10.04 -7.77
CA LYS A 156 7.25 -10.12 -7.97
C LYS A 156 7.91 -11.26 -7.22
N GLN A 157 7.38 -11.62 -6.06
CA GLN A 157 7.94 -12.68 -5.21
C GLN A 157 6.84 -13.39 -4.44
N GLN A 158 7.12 -14.60 -3.99
CA GLN A 158 6.20 -15.31 -3.11
C GLN A 158 6.09 -14.61 -1.75
N PRO A 159 4.87 -14.49 -1.19
CA PRO A 159 4.68 -13.99 0.16
C PRO A 159 5.38 -14.86 1.18
N LYS A 160 5.99 -14.23 2.18
CA LYS A 160 6.66 -14.92 3.30
C LYS A 160 5.95 -14.59 4.61
N LYS A 161 5.68 -15.61 5.42
CA LYS A 161 5.19 -15.40 6.79
C LYS A 161 6.24 -14.70 7.63
N LYS A 162 5.85 -13.58 8.23
CA LYS A 162 6.68 -12.82 9.16
C LYS A 162 5.80 -12.01 10.08
N ASP A 163 6.08 -11.99 11.37
CA ASP A 163 5.38 -11.17 12.39
C ASP A 163 3.85 -11.35 12.37
N GLY A 164 3.36 -12.58 12.13
CA GLY A 164 1.93 -12.91 12.10
C GLY A 164 1.16 -12.47 10.84
N ALA A 165 1.85 -11.87 9.87
CA ALA A 165 1.30 -11.43 8.59
C ALA A 165 2.09 -12.01 7.41
N TRP A 166 1.65 -11.74 6.18
CA TRP A 166 2.37 -12.08 4.97
C TRP A 166 3.18 -10.87 4.50
N PHE A 167 4.50 -11.00 4.49
CA PHE A 167 5.39 -10.04 3.85
C PHE A 167 5.38 -10.27 2.34
N MET A 168 4.87 -9.29 1.60
CA MET A 168 4.69 -9.33 0.14
C MET A 168 5.93 -8.85 -0.61
N GLY A 169 6.90 -8.26 0.09
CA GLY A 169 8.14 -7.79 -0.48
C GLY A 169 8.46 -6.33 -0.21
N GLU A 170 9.67 -5.97 -0.65
CA GLU A 170 10.14 -4.58 -0.69
C GLU A 170 10.62 -4.25 -2.10
N GLU A 171 10.52 -2.98 -2.47
CA GLU A 171 11.08 -2.49 -3.72
C GLU A 171 11.49 -1.01 -3.64
N VAL A 172 12.39 -0.62 -4.51
CA VAL A 172 12.68 0.78 -4.79
C VAL A 172 11.68 1.28 -5.82
N VAL A 173 10.85 2.25 -5.44
CA VAL A 173 9.71 2.72 -6.26
C VAL A 173 9.95 4.06 -6.93
N GLY A 174 11.07 4.72 -6.67
CA GLY A 174 11.41 5.97 -7.34
C GLY A 174 12.69 6.59 -6.82
N ASP A 175 13.28 7.37 -7.70
CA ASP A 175 14.30 8.36 -7.41
C ASP A 175 13.81 9.66 -8.02
N TYR A 176 13.37 10.59 -7.18
CA TYR A 176 12.87 11.89 -7.64
C TYR A 176 13.99 12.92 -7.76
N GLY A 177 15.18 12.52 -8.18
CA GLY A 177 16.29 13.40 -8.58
C GLY A 177 16.87 14.36 -7.54
N MET A 178 16.19 14.61 -6.46
CA MET A 178 16.64 15.40 -5.30
C MET A 178 16.34 14.71 -3.96
N VAL A 179 15.76 13.55 -4.00
CA VAL A 179 15.41 12.76 -2.83
C VAL A 179 16.04 11.38 -3.03
N SER A 180 16.80 10.97 -2.05
CA SER A 180 17.32 9.62 -1.90
C SER A 180 16.27 8.54 -2.19
N GLU A 181 16.73 7.36 -2.47
CA GLU A 181 15.96 6.14 -2.69
C GLU A 181 14.66 6.06 -1.88
N ILE A 182 13.54 5.80 -2.55
CA ILE A 182 12.26 5.58 -1.90
C ILE A 182 12.00 4.09 -1.85
N LYS A 183 11.95 3.52 -0.65
CA LYS A 183 11.61 2.11 -0.42
C LYS A 183 10.16 1.93 -0.05
N GLU A 184 9.54 0.94 -0.65
CA GLU A 184 8.19 0.51 -0.36
C GLU A 184 8.20 -0.91 0.21
N TYR A 185 7.47 -1.13 1.31
CA TYR A 185 7.32 -2.41 2.01
C TYR A 185 5.84 -2.77 2.03
N ARG A 186 5.49 -3.99 1.61
CA ARG A 186 4.10 -4.44 1.50
C ARG A 186 3.82 -5.61 2.41
N TRP A 187 2.70 -5.54 3.10
CA TRP A 187 2.21 -6.57 4.01
C TRP A 187 0.76 -6.89 3.72
N LEU A 188 0.38 -8.14 3.98
CA LEU A 188 -0.98 -8.63 3.84
C LEU A 188 -1.39 -9.33 5.13
N ILE A 189 -2.50 -8.90 5.71
CA ILE A 189 -3.10 -9.46 6.92
C ILE A 189 -4.36 -10.20 6.50
N THR A 190 -4.42 -11.50 6.78
CA THR A 190 -5.48 -12.39 6.29
C THR A 190 -6.04 -13.25 7.40
N TYR A 191 -7.19 -13.89 7.12
CA TYR A 191 -7.68 -14.99 7.93
C TYR A 191 -6.66 -16.14 7.91
N GLU A 192 -6.30 -16.64 9.08
CA GLU A 192 -5.40 -17.80 9.22
C GLU A 192 -4.17 -17.67 8.27
N ASP A 193 -3.89 -18.76 7.58
CA ASP A 193 -2.77 -18.86 6.62
C ASP A 193 -3.23 -18.89 5.16
N LYS A 194 -4.45 -18.42 4.89
CA LYS A 194 -5.03 -18.35 3.55
C LYS A 194 -4.65 -17.04 2.87
N LEU A 195 -4.51 -17.09 1.56
CA LEU A 195 -4.28 -15.92 0.73
C LEU A 195 -5.54 -15.57 -0.07
N PRO A 196 -5.88 -14.28 -0.23
CA PRO A 196 -7.01 -13.84 -1.05
C PRO A 196 -6.76 -13.97 -2.55
N PHE A 197 -5.65 -14.60 -2.93
CA PHE A 197 -5.29 -14.95 -4.29
C PHE A 197 -4.67 -16.35 -4.36
N SER A 198 -4.68 -16.93 -5.53
CA SER A 198 -4.01 -18.20 -5.85
C SER A 198 -3.04 -18.02 -7.02
N PHE A 199 -1.99 -18.85 -7.04
CA PHE A 199 -1.09 -18.88 -8.18
C PHE A 199 -1.80 -19.52 -9.38
N ILE A 200 -1.64 -18.91 -10.54
CA ILE A 200 -2.11 -19.44 -11.81
C ILE A 200 -1.13 -20.51 -12.27
N THR A 201 -1.62 -21.67 -12.71
CA THR A 201 -0.77 -22.70 -13.30
C THR A 201 -0.27 -22.29 -14.69
N ARG A 202 0.83 -22.87 -15.17
CA ARG A 202 1.34 -22.67 -16.52
C ARG A 202 0.26 -22.95 -17.57
N LYS A 203 -0.49 -24.04 -17.38
CA LYS A 203 -1.63 -24.40 -18.26
C LYS A 203 -2.68 -23.29 -18.34
N GLU A 204 -3.13 -22.83 -17.19
CA GLU A 204 -4.13 -21.76 -17.10
C GLU A 204 -3.61 -20.45 -17.70
N TYR A 205 -2.37 -20.08 -17.44
CA TYR A 205 -1.72 -18.91 -18.03
C TYR A 205 -1.70 -18.99 -19.57
N LEU A 206 -1.28 -20.14 -20.11
CA LEU A 206 -1.26 -20.35 -21.56
C LEU A 206 -2.65 -20.25 -22.19
N ILE A 207 -3.69 -20.75 -21.52
CA ILE A 207 -5.09 -20.63 -21.97
C ILE A 207 -5.51 -19.15 -22.00
N ILE A 208 -5.15 -18.38 -20.97
CA ILE A 208 -5.41 -16.93 -20.93
C ILE A 208 -4.71 -16.22 -22.09
N GLN A 209 -3.41 -16.48 -22.29
CA GLN A 209 -2.65 -15.88 -23.39
C GLN A 209 -3.19 -16.26 -24.77
N LYS A 210 -3.57 -17.52 -24.95
CA LYS A 210 -4.19 -18.00 -26.20
C LYS A 210 -5.48 -17.25 -26.53
N ARG A 211 -6.40 -17.11 -25.57
CA ARG A 211 -7.66 -16.38 -25.75
C ARG A 211 -7.43 -14.89 -26.07
N ARG A 212 -6.49 -14.25 -25.40
CA ARG A 212 -6.10 -12.86 -25.71
C ARG A 212 -5.60 -12.73 -27.14
N LEU A 213 -4.70 -13.62 -27.55
CA LEU A 213 -4.13 -13.60 -28.90
C LEU A 213 -5.19 -13.90 -29.96
N GLU A 214 -6.10 -14.84 -29.71
CA GLU A 214 -7.24 -15.12 -30.58
C GLU A 214 -8.18 -13.92 -30.75
N GLN A 215 -8.36 -13.14 -29.66
CA GLN A 215 -9.13 -11.89 -29.74
C GLN A 215 -8.39 -10.84 -30.57
N THR A 216 -7.09 -10.62 -30.33
CA THR A 216 -6.27 -9.69 -31.14
C THR A 216 -6.30 -10.05 -32.61
N ILE A 217 -6.17 -11.33 -32.95
CA ILE A 217 -6.24 -11.80 -34.35
C ILE A 217 -7.63 -11.51 -34.97
N ARG A 218 -8.71 -11.64 -34.20
CA ARG A 218 -10.06 -11.28 -34.69
C ARG A 218 -10.21 -9.78 -34.92
N GLU A 219 -9.60 -8.96 -34.11
CA GLU A 219 -9.73 -7.48 -34.18
C GLU A 219 -8.79 -6.85 -35.20
N GLU A 220 -7.57 -7.35 -35.32
CA GLU A 220 -6.49 -6.74 -36.12
C GLU A 220 -6.14 -7.54 -37.38
N GLY A 221 -6.61 -8.76 -37.49
CA GLY A 221 -6.27 -9.70 -38.57
C GLY A 221 -5.11 -10.61 -38.24
N ALA A 222 -5.01 -11.73 -38.94
CA ALA A 222 -3.90 -12.67 -38.80
C ALA A 222 -2.61 -12.11 -39.42
N SER A 223 -1.48 -12.35 -38.75
CA SER A 223 -0.13 -12.02 -39.24
C SER A 223 0.85 -13.11 -38.88
N ASP A 224 1.97 -13.21 -39.59
CA ASP A 224 3.05 -14.14 -39.23
C ASP A 224 3.56 -13.95 -37.84
N PHE A 225 3.52 -12.72 -37.39
CA PHE A 225 3.87 -12.33 -36.03
C PHE A 225 2.95 -12.99 -34.98
N TYR A 226 1.64 -12.87 -35.11
CA TYR A 226 0.68 -13.50 -34.22
C TYR A 226 0.68 -15.02 -34.33
N ASN A 227 0.85 -15.55 -35.53
CA ASN A 227 0.97 -16.99 -35.77
C ASN A 227 2.15 -17.62 -35.03
N LYS A 228 3.29 -16.91 -34.95
CA LYS A 228 4.46 -17.37 -34.22
C LYS A 228 4.14 -17.51 -32.70
N PHE A 229 3.48 -16.51 -32.08
CA PHE A 229 3.12 -16.61 -30.66
C PHE A 229 2.09 -17.70 -30.42
N MET A 230 1.11 -17.85 -31.30
CA MET A 230 0.13 -18.94 -31.22
C MET A 230 0.81 -20.31 -31.30
N SER A 231 1.80 -20.45 -32.17
CA SER A 231 2.60 -21.68 -32.26
C SER A 231 3.36 -21.98 -30.99
N ASN A 232 4.00 -20.95 -30.39
CA ASN A 232 4.70 -21.09 -29.11
C ASN A 232 3.76 -21.54 -27.98
N ILE A 233 2.60 -20.88 -27.83
CA ILE A 233 1.60 -21.24 -26.84
C ILE A 233 1.13 -22.68 -27.02
N ASN A 234 0.79 -23.06 -28.26
CA ASN A 234 0.32 -24.41 -28.58
C ASN A 234 1.43 -25.46 -28.39
N GLY A 235 2.69 -25.09 -28.58
CA GLY A 235 3.85 -25.94 -28.31
C GLY A 235 4.00 -26.22 -26.81
N GLU A 236 3.95 -25.17 -25.98
CA GLU A 236 4.02 -25.28 -24.53
C GLU A 236 2.84 -26.08 -23.94
N LEU A 237 1.64 -25.94 -24.47
CA LEU A 237 0.45 -26.71 -24.03
C LEU A 237 0.59 -28.23 -24.27
N LYS A 238 1.56 -28.69 -25.08
CA LYS A 238 1.83 -30.12 -25.30
C LYS A 238 2.81 -30.73 -24.32
N ARG A 239 3.36 -29.92 -23.40
CA ARG A 239 4.27 -30.44 -22.34
C ARG A 239 3.55 -31.40 -21.40
N ALA A 240 4.33 -32.12 -20.63
CA ALA A 240 3.82 -33.04 -19.59
C ALA A 240 2.91 -32.29 -18.61
N GLU A 241 1.80 -32.90 -18.19
CA GLU A 241 0.83 -32.30 -17.28
C GLU A 241 1.50 -31.80 -15.96
N ALA A 242 2.48 -32.57 -15.44
CA ALA A 242 3.22 -32.15 -14.26
C ALA A 242 3.95 -30.80 -14.40
N ASP A 243 4.44 -30.47 -15.62
CA ASP A 243 5.05 -29.18 -15.88
C ASP A 243 3.97 -28.08 -16.06
N LEU A 244 2.86 -28.43 -16.67
CA LEU A 244 1.75 -27.50 -16.88
C LEU A 244 1.06 -27.11 -15.56
N MET A 245 1.11 -27.93 -14.55
CA MET A 245 0.54 -27.66 -13.21
C MET A 245 1.45 -26.83 -12.30
N LYS A 246 2.71 -26.57 -12.69
CA LYS A 246 3.59 -25.64 -11.95
C LYS A 246 3.07 -24.21 -12.00
N PRO A 247 3.39 -23.35 -11.01
CA PRO A 247 3.08 -21.94 -11.06
C PRO A 247 3.63 -21.26 -12.32
N ALA A 248 2.85 -20.38 -12.92
CA ALA A 248 3.31 -19.58 -14.05
C ALA A 248 4.22 -18.46 -13.55
N ILE A 249 5.50 -18.55 -13.88
CA ILE A 249 6.52 -17.52 -13.62
C ILE A 249 6.97 -17.00 -14.98
N CYS A 250 6.73 -15.70 -15.24
CA CYS A 250 6.89 -15.10 -16.56
C CYS A 250 7.85 -13.92 -16.51
N PRO A 251 8.55 -13.60 -17.61
CA PRO A 251 9.29 -12.35 -17.73
C PRO A 251 8.36 -11.15 -17.58
N TRP A 252 8.83 -10.04 -16.99
CA TRP A 252 8.01 -8.85 -16.73
C TRP A 252 7.36 -8.26 -17.98
N ASN A 253 8.04 -8.33 -19.12
CA ASN A 253 7.60 -7.78 -20.39
C ASN A 253 6.65 -8.69 -21.19
N ASP A 254 6.21 -9.80 -20.59
CA ASP A 254 5.34 -10.80 -21.25
C ASP A 254 3.86 -10.41 -21.28
N GLU A 255 3.53 -9.14 -21.03
CA GLU A 255 2.14 -8.67 -20.93
C GLU A 255 1.31 -8.88 -22.19
N GLN A 256 1.94 -8.79 -23.35
CA GLN A 256 1.24 -8.87 -24.63
C GLN A 256 1.66 -10.08 -25.48
N ARG A 257 2.73 -10.79 -25.08
CA ARG A 257 3.35 -11.82 -25.90
C ARG A 257 4.03 -12.86 -25.04
N PHE A 258 3.46 -14.04 -25.00
CA PHE A 258 4.10 -15.13 -24.29
C PHE A 258 5.45 -15.50 -24.94
N THR A 259 6.53 -15.37 -24.18
CA THR A 259 7.90 -15.66 -24.63
C THR A 259 8.50 -16.90 -23.97
N GLY A 260 7.83 -17.45 -22.97
CA GLY A 260 8.26 -18.63 -22.22
C GLY A 260 8.13 -18.44 -20.71
N PHE A 261 8.20 -19.53 -19.97
CA PHE A 261 8.30 -19.50 -18.51
C PHE A 261 9.77 -19.42 -18.09
N VAL A 262 10.00 -18.81 -16.93
CA VAL A 262 11.32 -18.70 -16.32
C VAL A 262 11.34 -19.37 -14.95
N GLU A 263 12.53 -19.60 -14.41
CA GLU A 263 12.68 -20.18 -13.08
C GLU A 263 12.44 -19.15 -11.98
N GLU A 264 12.05 -19.65 -10.80
CA GLU A 264 11.88 -18.84 -9.62
C GLU A 264 13.14 -18.04 -9.27
N GLY A 265 12.99 -16.76 -8.93
CA GLY A 265 14.10 -15.87 -8.60
C GLY A 265 14.80 -15.25 -9.81
N THR A 266 14.34 -15.52 -11.04
CA THR A 266 14.84 -14.83 -12.24
C THR A 266 14.59 -13.33 -12.11
N PRO A 267 15.63 -12.47 -12.21
CA PRO A 267 15.45 -11.02 -12.15
C PRO A 267 14.47 -10.53 -13.23
N GLY A 268 13.56 -9.64 -12.85
CA GLY A 268 12.56 -9.11 -13.77
C GLY A 268 11.46 -10.11 -14.15
N SER A 269 11.23 -11.12 -13.32
CA SER A 269 10.09 -12.04 -13.47
C SER A 269 8.95 -11.72 -12.51
N PHE A 270 7.79 -12.33 -12.76
CA PHE A 270 6.63 -12.27 -11.88
C PHE A 270 5.90 -13.61 -11.82
N TYR A 271 5.22 -13.85 -10.72
CA TYR A 271 4.23 -14.90 -10.59
C TYR A 271 2.87 -14.38 -11.06
N ALA A 272 2.21 -15.10 -11.96
CA ALA A 272 0.83 -14.82 -12.29
C ALA A 272 -0.10 -15.35 -11.19
N VAL A 273 -0.97 -14.48 -10.67
CA VAL A 273 -1.93 -14.84 -9.63
C VAL A 273 -3.34 -14.34 -10.00
N LYS A 274 -4.34 -15.00 -9.47
CA LYS A 274 -5.75 -14.61 -9.62
C LYS A 274 -6.41 -14.53 -8.24
N PRO A 275 -7.52 -13.78 -8.09
CA PRO A 275 -8.31 -13.80 -6.87
C PRO A 275 -8.71 -15.24 -6.48
N ASN A 276 -8.60 -15.54 -5.21
CA ASN A 276 -9.05 -16.82 -4.65
C ASN A 276 -10.48 -16.65 -4.13
N LEU A 277 -11.46 -17.10 -4.91
CA LEU A 277 -12.88 -16.94 -4.57
C LEU A 277 -13.28 -17.66 -3.29
N ASP A 278 -12.61 -18.77 -2.96
CA ASP A 278 -12.88 -19.56 -1.77
C ASP A 278 -12.34 -18.92 -0.47
N TYR A 279 -11.54 -17.87 -0.62
CA TYR A 279 -11.07 -17.06 0.51
C TYR A 279 -12.20 -16.22 1.09
N TYR A 280 -13.09 -15.72 0.25
CA TYR A 280 -14.06 -14.70 0.61
C TYR A 280 -15.33 -15.30 1.20
N ASN A 281 -15.72 -14.81 2.37
CA ASN A 281 -17.03 -15.11 2.94
C ASN A 281 -18.09 -14.17 2.35
N LYS A 282 -18.85 -14.67 1.39
CA LYS A 282 -19.92 -13.92 0.68
C LYS A 282 -21.15 -13.62 1.57
N GLN A 283 -21.24 -14.20 2.77
CA GLN A 283 -22.34 -13.94 3.70
C GLN A 283 -22.07 -12.72 4.58
N LEU A 284 -20.83 -12.24 4.63
CA LEU A 284 -20.51 -11.03 5.37
C LEU A 284 -21.02 -9.79 4.64
N PRO A 285 -21.42 -8.75 5.38
CA PRO A 285 -21.65 -7.43 4.78
C PRO A 285 -20.44 -6.97 3.96
N ARG A 286 -20.68 -6.27 2.87
CA ARG A 286 -19.62 -5.81 1.96
C ARG A 286 -18.62 -4.87 2.63
N SER A 287 -19.07 -4.12 3.63
CA SER A 287 -18.26 -3.24 4.47
C SER A 287 -17.31 -3.97 5.44
N CYS A 288 -17.51 -5.29 5.63
CA CYS A 288 -16.62 -6.06 6.50
C CYS A 288 -15.24 -6.24 5.87
N PRO A 289 -14.14 -5.92 6.59
CA PRO A 289 -12.80 -6.20 6.11
C PRO A 289 -12.58 -7.71 6.12
N GLN A 290 -12.20 -8.27 4.98
CA GLN A 290 -11.85 -9.67 4.86
C GLN A 290 -10.34 -9.89 4.83
N PHE A 291 -9.59 -8.87 4.47
CA PHE A 291 -8.14 -8.78 4.63
C PHE A 291 -7.72 -7.31 4.62
N PHE A 292 -6.52 -7.05 5.12
CA PHE A 292 -5.90 -5.73 5.01
C PHE A 292 -4.59 -5.83 4.25
N THR A 293 -4.29 -4.81 3.46
CA THR A 293 -2.95 -4.55 2.96
C THR A 293 -2.37 -3.35 3.69
N VAL A 294 -1.10 -3.45 4.08
CA VAL A 294 -0.36 -2.36 4.70
C VAL A 294 0.85 -2.05 3.85
N VAL A 295 0.96 -0.81 3.41
CA VAL A 295 2.08 -0.33 2.61
C VAL A 295 2.78 0.78 3.33
N TYR A 296 4.06 0.59 3.58
CA TYR A 296 4.96 1.61 4.08
C TYR A 296 5.86 2.09 2.95
N LYS A 297 5.81 3.37 2.67
CA LYS A 297 6.68 4.02 1.68
C LYS A 297 7.54 5.06 2.39
N VAL A 298 8.85 4.93 2.31
CA VAL A 298 9.78 5.78 3.04
C VAL A 298 10.91 6.26 2.16
N SER A 299 11.15 7.58 2.18
CA SER A 299 12.36 8.18 1.62
C SER A 299 13.54 7.89 2.53
N LYS A 300 14.58 7.32 1.95
CA LYS A 300 15.83 6.96 2.64
C LYS A 300 16.79 8.14 2.68
N GLY A 301 17.66 8.17 3.69
CA GLY A 301 18.65 9.24 3.85
C GLY A 301 18.13 10.52 4.54
N ASP A 302 16.84 10.59 4.91
CA ASP A 302 16.30 11.66 5.75
C ASP A 302 15.91 11.10 7.13
N PRO A 303 16.60 11.49 8.21
CA PRO A 303 16.34 10.97 9.55
C PRO A 303 14.90 11.19 10.02
N VAL A 304 14.26 12.33 9.66
CA VAL A 304 12.86 12.59 10.03
C VAL A 304 11.94 11.52 9.47
N PHE A 305 12.10 11.17 8.19
CA PHE A 305 11.27 10.16 7.56
C PHE A 305 11.55 8.76 8.09
N GLU A 306 12.82 8.41 8.28
CA GLU A 306 13.20 7.06 8.73
C GLU A 306 12.79 6.79 10.18
N GLU A 307 13.04 7.74 11.09
CA GLU A 307 12.70 7.60 12.51
C GLU A 307 11.19 7.55 12.72
N ASN A 308 10.44 8.46 12.07
CA ASN A 308 8.98 8.46 12.15
C ASN A 308 8.39 7.19 11.54
N MET A 309 8.91 6.74 10.39
CA MET A 309 8.44 5.48 9.79
C MET A 309 8.72 4.27 10.69
N ALA A 310 9.89 4.22 11.36
CA ALA A 310 10.20 3.16 12.30
C ALA A 310 9.23 3.17 13.49
N ALA A 311 8.86 4.36 13.99
CA ALA A 311 7.88 4.51 15.06
C ALA A 311 6.46 4.07 14.62
N VAL A 312 6.04 4.48 13.41
CA VAL A 312 4.75 4.06 12.85
C VAL A 312 4.68 2.55 12.64
N LYS A 313 5.74 1.92 12.14
CA LYS A 313 5.78 0.44 11.99
C LYS A 313 5.57 -0.29 13.31
N LYS A 314 6.00 0.29 14.44
CA LYS A 314 5.73 -0.25 15.77
C LYS A 314 4.31 0.01 16.26
N ALA A 315 3.71 1.12 15.84
CA ALA A 315 2.35 1.51 16.23
C ALA A 315 1.27 0.76 15.44
N VAL A 316 1.57 0.29 14.24
CA VAL A 316 0.64 -0.54 13.45
C VAL A 316 0.67 -1.97 13.97
N ASP A 317 -0.33 -2.32 14.75
CA ASP A 317 -0.49 -3.66 15.33
C ASP A 317 -1.21 -4.59 14.34
N PHE A 318 -0.47 -5.53 13.75
CA PHE A 318 -1.03 -6.53 12.81
C PHE A 318 -2.02 -7.49 13.48
N ALA A 319 -1.84 -7.77 14.77
CA ALA A 319 -2.80 -8.61 15.51
C ALA A 319 -4.12 -7.87 15.72
N ALA A 320 -4.07 -6.57 16.03
CA ALA A 320 -5.27 -5.74 16.11
C ALA A 320 -6.00 -5.65 14.76
N LEU A 321 -5.28 -5.45 13.65
CA LEU A 321 -5.87 -5.49 12.29
C LEU A 321 -6.50 -6.87 12.01
N LYS A 322 -5.82 -7.96 12.32
CA LYS A 322 -6.35 -9.31 12.14
C LYS A 322 -7.63 -9.53 12.94
N ASN A 323 -7.72 -8.98 14.15
CA ASN A 323 -8.92 -9.07 14.99
C ASN A 323 -10.11 -8.26 14.46
N MET A 324 -9.93 -7.37 13.50
CA MET A 324 -11.02 -6.63 12.83
C MET A 324 -11.60 -7.41 11.65
N LEU A 325 -10.93 -8.47 11.16
CA LEU A 325 -11.41 -9.24 10.02
C LEU A 325 -12.75 -9.91 10.32
N GLY A 326 -13.68 -9.80 9.38
CA GLY A 326 -15.01 -10.41 9.46
C GLY A 326 -16.00 -9.74 10.43
N LYS A 327 -15.68 -8.59 10.96
CA LYS A 327 -16.53 -7.87 11.94
C LYS A 327 -17.24 -6.67 11.34
#